data_e2c5cb9985e07503e2702184474ffed5
#
_entry.id   e2c5cb9985e07503e2702184474ffed5
#
_cell.length_a   1.000
_cell.length_b   1.000
_cell.length_c   1.000
_cell.angle_alpha   90.00
_cell.angle_beta   90.00
_cell.angle_gamma   90.00
#
_symmetry.space_group_name_H-M   'P 1'
#
loop_
_entity.id
_entity.type
_entity.pdbx_description
1 polymer ?
#
loop_
_entity_poly.entity_id
_entity_poly.type
_entity_poly.pdbx_seq_one_letter_code
_entity_poly.pdbx_strand_id
1 'polypeptide(L)'
;MGSLSRISDKIFIAASDELFVYTPEFELIGSYRCPYLKHCHEISRFERRLYLTSTGYDSILAFDLDRERFSWGMEIVLDEDEFQGRPFNPSSHIGPLPHNELHLNNVFCTKNGLYISGLRTGAGLLFNGTTITEWVNLPLGAHNARPYRDGVLFCDTEANLVRYITPDTQ
;
A
#
# COMPACT_ATOMS: atom_id res chain seq x y z
N MET A 1 -4.72 -11.74 4.75
CA MET A 1 -4.01 -11.08 5.87
C MET A 1 -4.69 -9.74 6.13
N GLY A 2 -4.75 -9.31 7.38
CA GLY A 2 -5.24 -7.98 7.73
C GLY A 2 -4.10 -7.12 8.25
N SER A 3 -4.14 -5.82 8.03
CA SER A 3 -3.19 -4.87 8.57
C SER A 3 -3.88 -3.92 9.57
N LEU A 4 -3.13 -3.42 10.55
CA LEU A 4 -3.64 -2.65 11.68
C LEU A 4 -2.91 -1.31 11.83
N SER A 5 -3.68 -0.24 12.06
CA SER A 5 -3.16 1.08 12.43
C SER A 5 -3.93 1.67 13.61
N ARG A 6 -3.23 2.16 14.64
CA ARG A 6 -3.84 2.84 15.77
C ARG A 6 -3.76 4.35 15.62
N ILE A 7 -4.88 5.04 15.84
CA ILE A 7 -4.99 6.50 15.76
C ILE A 7 -5.78 7.00 16.95
N SER A 8 -5.11 7.68 17.90
CA SER A 8 -5.70 8.11 19.18
C SER A 8 -6.44 6.96 19.87
N ASP A 9 -7.76 7.03 19.96
CA ASP A 9 -8.63 6.05 20.64
C ASP A 9 -9.33 5.10 19.65
N LYS A 10 -8.83 4.99 18.40
CA LYS A 10 -9.38 4.10 17.40
C LYS A 10 -8.32 3.16 16.83
N ILE A 11 -8.71 1.92 16.59
CA ILE A 11 -7.91 0.91 15.90
C ILE A 11 -8.54 0.66 14.53
N PHE A 12 -7.77 0.84 13.46
CA PHE A 12 -8.20 0.56 12.10
C PHE A 12 -7.62 -0.76 11.63
N ILE A 13 -8.48 -1.66 11.17
CA ILE A 13 -8.10 -2.98 10.65
C ILE A 13 -8.64 -3.12 9.24
N ALA A 14 -7.75 -3.23 8.26
CA ALA A 14 -8.14 -3.56 6.91
C ALA A 14 -8.13 -5.08 6.73
N ALA A 15 -9.26 -5.64 6.32
CA ALA A 15 -9.43 -7.06 6.09
C ALA A 15 -10.04 -7.29 4.70
N SER A 16 -9.22 -7.73 3.77
CA SER A 16 -9.56 -8.01 2.37
C SER A 16 -10.22 -6.82 1.65
N ASP A 17 -11.51 -6.62 1.81
CA ASP A 17 -12.36 -5.66 1.07
C ASP A 17 -13.07 -4.63 1.96
N GLU A 18 -12.70 -4.58 3.25
CA GLU A 18 -13.37 -3.72 4.23
C GLU A 18 -12.39 -3.14 5.25
N LEU A 19 -12.57 -1.88 5.60
CA LEU A 19 -11.83 -1.19 6.66
C LEU A 19 -12.71 -1.10 7.90
N PHE A 20 -12.36 -1.86 8.94
CA PHE A 20 -13.05 -1.86 10.22
C PHE A 20 -12.43 -0.87 11.19
N VAL A 21 -13.25 -0.31 12.06
CA VAL A 21 -12.85 0.62 13.12
C VAL A 21 -13.30 0.09 14.47
N TYR A 22 -12.36 -0.02 15.40
CA TYR A 22 -12.58 -0.53 16.75
C TYR A 22 -12.14 0.48 17.81
N THR A 23 -12.70 0.34 19.01
CA THR A 23 -12.15 0.95 20.22
C THR A 23 -10.81 0.27 20.60
N PRO A 24 -10.02 0.85 21.55
CA PRO A 24 -8.85 0.18 22.11
C PRO A 24 -9.16 -1.17 22.77
N GLU A 25 -10.40 -1.37 23.24
CA GLU A 25 -10.92 -2.59 23.86
C GLU A 25 -11.45 -3.61 22.81
N PHE A 26 -11.23 -3.31 21.50
CA PHE A 26 -11.70 -4.13 20.38
C PHE A 26 -13.23 -4.24 20.23
N GLU A 27 -13.96 -3.23 20.65
CA GLU A 27 -15.37 -3.10 20.33
C GLU A 27 -15.53 -2.45 18.94
N LEU A 28 -16.34 -3.05 18.08
CA LEU A 28 -16.58 -2.55 16.72
C LEU A 28 -17.35 -1.23 16.76
N ILE A 29 -16.76 -0.15 16.24
CA ILE A 29 -17.40 1.17 16.12
C ILE A 29 -18.11 1.28 14.78
N GLY A 30 -17.49 0.77 13.69
CA GLY A 30 -18.03 0.85 12.35
C GLY A 30 -17.11 0.25 11.30
N SER A 31 -17.54 0.33 10.05
CA SER A 31 -16.73 -0.14 8.93
C SER A 31 -16.99 0.67 7.66
N TYR A 32 -16.04 0.62 6.74
CA TYR A 32 -16.07 1.35 5.48
C TYR A 32 -15.71 0.44 4.32
N ARG A 33 -16.54 0.44 3.28
CA ARG A 33 -16.32 -0.30 2.05
C ARG A 33 -15.98 0.62 0.89
N CYS A 34 -15.20 0.11 -0.04
CA CYS A 34 -14.88 0.76 -1.30
C CYS A 34 -14.92 -0.29 -2.41
N PRO A 35 -15.59 -0.04 -3.55
CA PRO A 35 -15.66 -1.01 -4.64
C PRO A 35 -14.29 -1.45 -5.17
N TYR A 36 -13.30 -0.60 -5.00
CA TYR A 36 -11.92 -0.83 -5.45
C TYR A 36 -11.00 -1.36 -4.34
N LEU A 37 -11.49 -1.66 -3.13
CA LEU A 37 -10.70 -2.30 -2.08
C LEU A 37 -10.88 -3.81 -2.18
N LYS A 38 -9.80 -4.52 -2.50
CA LYS A 38 -9.81 -5.98 -2.61
C LYS A 38 -8.45 -6.57 -2.27
N HIS A 39 -8.46 -7.58 -1.40
CA HIS A 39 -7.25 -8.26 -0.93
C HIS A 39 -6.23 -7.29 -0.31
N CYS A 40 -6.66 -6.46 0.63
CA CYS A 40 -5.77 -5.53 1.33
C CYS A 40 -4.71 -6.29 2.13
N HIS A 41 -3.43 -5.97 1.91
CA HIS A 41 -2.29 -6.57 2.60
C HIS A 41 -1.66 -5.64 3.62
N GLU A 42 -1.60 -4.35 3.32
CA GLU A 42 -0.92 -3.36 4.17
C GLU A 42 -1.76 -2.10 4.32
N ILE A 43 -1.65 -1.49 5.50
CA ILE A 43 -2.20 -0.18 5.82
C ILE A 43 -1.10 0.67 6.44
N SER A 44 -0.93 1.89 5.94
CA SER A 44 0.07 2.83 6.43
C SER A 44 -0.56 4.19 6.67
N ARG A 45 -0.23 4.81 7.80
CA ARG A 45 -0.73 6.14 8.14
C ARG A 45 0.28 7.22 7.81
N PHE A 46 -0.19 8.29 7.19
CA PHE A 46 0.54 9.55 7.12
C PHE A 46 -0.41 10.72 7.37
N GLU A 47 -0.13 11.52 8.38
CA GLU A 47 -0.97 12.64 8.83
C GLU A 47 -2.43 12.22 9.08
N ARG A 48 -3.36 12.77 8.29
CA ARG A 48 -4.81 12.54 8.38
C ARG A 48 -5.34 11.55 7.36
N ARG A 49 -4.48 10.68 6.82
CA ARG A 49 -4.84 9.66 5.85
C ARG A 49 -4.29 8.29 6.21
N LEU A 50 -5.07 7.27 5.87
CA LEU A 50 -4.62 5.91 5.79
C LEU A 50 -4.46 5.56 4.32
N TYR A 51 -3.33 4.97 3.97
CA TYR A 51 -3.08 4.41 2.64
C TYR A 51 -3.14 2.89 2.74
N LEU A 52 -3.90 2.28 1.85
CA LEU A 52 -4.19 0.85 1.83
C LEU A 52 -3.78 0.26 0.49
N THR A 53 -3.15 -0.90 0.50
CA THR A 53 -2.98 -1.68 -0.74
C THR A 53 -4.31 -2.28 -1.14
N SER A 54 -4.60 -2.27 -2.43
CA SER A 54 -5.69 -3.03 -3.03
C SER A 54 -5.12 -3.94 -4.11
N THR A 55 -4.65 -5.10 -3.68
CA THR A 55 -3.90 -6.06 -4.50
C THR A 55 -4.73 -6.60 -5.66
N GLY A 56 -6.05 -6.74 -5.50
CA GLY A 56 -6.95 -7.19 -6.56
C GLY A 56 -7.23 -6.15 -7.66
N TYR A 57 -6.63 -4.96 -7.56
CA TYR A 57 -6.70 -3.86 -8.54
C TYR A 57 -5.32 -3.26 -8.80
N ASP A 58 -4.24 -3.86 -8.29
CA ASP A 58 -2.89 -3.29 -8.29
C ASP A 58 -2.88 -1.79 -7.98
N SER A 59 -3.59 -1.42 -6.90
CA SER A 59 -3.86 -0.01 -6.57
C SER A 59 -3.51 0.31 -5.13
N ILE A 60 -3.27 1.60 -4.89
CA ILE A 60 -3.22 2.19 -3.55
C ILE A 60 -4.45 3.08 -3.37
N LEU A 61 -5.14 2.90 -2.25
CA LEU A 61 -6.29 3.73 -1.86
C LEU A 61 -5.93 4.62 -0.67
N ALA A 62 -6.49 5.82 -0.62
CA ALA A 62 -6.39 6.70 0.54
C ALA A 62 -7.75 6.90 1.21
N PHE A 63 -7.81 6.61 2.51
CA PHE A 63 -8.94 6.90 3.38
C PHE A 63 -8.67 8.18 4.17
N ASP A 64 -9.55 9.15 4.06
CA ASP A 64 -9.51 10.43 4.77
C ASP A 64 -10.13 10.26 6.16
N LEU A 65 -9.33 10.46 7.20
CA LEU A 65 -9.72 10.28 8.60
C LEU A 65 -10.69 11.35 9.13
N ASP A 66 -10.69 12.54 8.53
CA ASP A 66 -11.58 13.62 8.94
C ASP A 66 -12.96 13.49 8.29
N ARG A 67 -12.98 13.03 7.04
CA ARG A 67 -14.21 12.85 6.27
C ARG A 67 -14.76 11.43 6.36
N GLU A 68 -14.01 10.54 6.99
CA GLU A 68 -14.32 9.11 7.16
C GLU A 68 -14.76 8.42 5.85
N ARG A 69 -13.97 8.64 4.77
CA ARG A 69 -14.25 8.05 3.46
C ARG A 69 -13.01 7.83 2.63
N PHE A 70 -13.08 6.90 1.69
CA PHE A 70 -12.08 6.79 0.63
C PHE A 70 -12.16 8.02 -0.28
N SER A 71 -11.04 8.72 -0.46
CA SER A 71 -10.98 10.03 -1.11
C SER A 71 -10.07 10.09 -2.34
N TRP A 72 -9.21 9.10 -2.51
CA TRP A 72 -8.26 9.02 -3.61
C TRP A 72 -7.84 7.57 -3.84
N GLY A 73 -7.56 7.22 -5.09
CA GLY A 73 -6.98 5.96 -5.51
C GLY A 73 -5.97 6.18 -6.62
N MET A 74 -5.01 5.25 -6.74
CA MET A 74 -4.04 5.21 -7.82
C MET A 74 -3.77 3.75 -8.19
N GLU A 75 -4.14 3.39 -9.42
CA GLU A 75 -3.74 2.15 -10.07
C GLU A 75 -2.26 2.25 -10.47
N ILE A 76 -1.50 1.19 -10.30
CA ILE A 76 -0.12 1.10 -10.75
C ILE A 76 -0.06 0.07 -11.87
N VAL A 77 0.48 0.50 -12.99
CA VAL A 77 0.67 -0.36 -14.17
C VAL A 77 2.12 -0.33 -14.61
N LEU A 78 2.58 -1.43 -15.19
CA LEU A 78 3.85 -1.50 -15.90
C LEU A 78 3.53 -1.36 -17.39
N ASP A 79 4.02 -0.30 -18.02
CA ASP A 79 3.78 0.05 -19.41
C ASP A 79 5.13 0.33 -20.09
N GLU A 80 5.47 -0.42 -21.15
CA GLU A 80 6.75 -0.32 -21.85
C GLU A 80 7.99 -0.28 -20.92
N ASP A 81 8.01 -1.17 -19.91
CA ASP A 81 9.07 -1.26 -18.88
C ASP A 81 9.13 -0.08 -17.90
N GLU A 82 8.13 0.81 -17.87
CA GLU A 82 8.04 1.90 -16.90
C GLU A 82 6.80 1.75 -16.00
N PHE A 83 6.98 1.97 -14.69
CA PHE A 83 5.86 2.02 -13.76
C PHE A 83 5.14 3.36 -13.83
N GLN A 84 3.84 3.30 -14.07
CA GLN A 84 2.97 4.48 -14.17
C GLN A 84 1.86 4.42 -13.12
N GLY A 85 1.57 5.58 -12.51
CA GLY A 85 0.43 5.76 -11.61
C GLY A 85 -0.75 6.41 -12.35
N ARG A 86 -1.90 5.75 -12.33
CA ARG A 86 -3.15 6.25 -12.93
C ARG A 86 -4.13 6.61 -11.80
N PRO A 87 -4.25 7.91 -11.42
CA PRO A 87 -5.14 8.30 -10.34
C PRO A 87 -6.61 8.13 -10.73
N PHE A 88 -7.43 7.76 -9.74
CA PHE A 88 -8.89 7.66 -9.92
C PHE A 88 -9.63 8.11 -8.66
N ASN A 89 -10.92 8.40 -8.83
CA ASN A 89 -11.81 8.72 -7.72
C ASN A 89 -12.51 7.44 -7.22
N PRO A 90 -12.23 6.96 -6.00
CA PRO A 90 -12.83 5.73 -5.47
C PRO A 90 -14.34 5.82 -5.21
N SER A 91 -14.93 7.03 -5.23
CA SER A 91 -16.38 7.21 -5.16
C SER A 91 -17.07 7.18 -6.54
N SER A 92 -16.29 7.10 -7.62
CA SER A 92 -16.81 6.99 -8.98
C SER A 92 -17.09 5.53 -9.34
N HIS A 93 -18.03 5.31 -10.26
CA HIS A 93 -18.20 4.00 -10.90
C HIS A 93 -17.20 3.76 -12.04
N ILE A 94 -16.40 4.78 -12.38
CA ILE A 94 -15.34 4.71 -13.39
C ILE A 94 -13.99 4.63 -12.65
N GLY A 95 -13.31 3.52 -12.78
CA GLY A 95 -12.02 3.25 -12.13
C GLY A 95 -11.35 2.02 -12.74
N PRO A 96 -10.28 1.50 -12.14
CA PRO A 96 -9.56 0.34 -12.65
C PRO A 96 -10.44 -0.90 -12.74
N LEU A 97 -10.15 -1.75 -13.71
CA LEU A 97 -10.71 -3.09 -13.75
C LEU A 97 -9.95 -4.01 -12.78
N PRO A 98 -10.60 -5.06 -12.25
CA PRO A 98 -9.92 -6.03 -11.41
C PRO A 98 -8.77 -6.69 -12.17
N HIS A 99 -7.56 -6.58 -11.63
CA HIS A 99 -6.36 -7.27 -12.09
C HIS A 99 -5.36 -7.42 -10.93
N ASN A 100 -4.41 -8.31 -11.07
CA ASN A 100 -3.43 -8.61 -10.04
C ASN A 100 -2.14 -9.10 -10.71
N GLU A 101 -1.51 -8.22 -11.47
CA GLU A 101 -0.28 -8.50 -12.22
C GLU A 101 0.96 -8.23 -11.36
N LEU A 102 0.96 -7.14 -10.63
CA LEU A 102 2.06 -6.71 -9.76
C LEU A 102 1.97 -7.32 -8.35
N HIS A 103 0.75 -7.63 -7.91
CA HIS A 103 0.46 -8.10 -6.56
C HIS A 103 0.97 -7.14 -5.50
N LEU A 104 0.50 -5.90 -5.55
CA LEU A 104 0.92 -4.89 -4.58
C LEU A 104 0.57 -5.34 -3.16
N ASN A 105 1.59 -5.48 -2.32
CA ASN A 105 1.47 -6.03 -0.98
C ASN A 105 2.02 -5.12 0.12
N ASN A 106 2.60 -3.98 -0.25
CA ASN A 106 3.17 -3.03 0.68
C ASN A 106 2.92 -1.59 0.25
N VAL A 107 2.56 -0.75 1.22
CA VAL A 107 2.60 0.71 1.15
C VAL A 107 3.16 1.25 2.45
N PHE A 108 4.21 2.06 2.37
CA PHE A 108 4.82 2.73 3.51
C PHE A 108 4.94 4.22 3.21
N CYS A 109 4.38 5.05 4.09
CA CYS A 109 4.26 6.49 3.87
C CYS A 109 5.30 7.27 4.66
N THR A 110 5.93 8.24 4.02
CA THR A 110 6.82 9.22 4.65
C THR A 110 6.56 10.62 4.09
N LYS A 111 7.27 11.62 4.59
CA LYS A 111 7.28 12.96 4.00
C LYS A 111 7.80 13.02 2.55
N ASN A 112 8.53 12.00 2.13
CA ASN A 112 9.08 11.93 0.76
C ASN A 112 8.11 11.32 -0.24
N GLY A 113 7.03 10.67 0.23
CA GLY A 113 6.02 10.02 -0.60
C GLY A 113 5.64 8.62 -0.12
N LEU A 114 5.04 7.87 -1.03
CA LEU A 114 4.60 6.49 -0.81
C LEU A 114 5.65 5.52 -1.37
N TYR A 115 6.22 4.71 -0.50
CA TYR A 115 7.06 3.58 -0.87
C TYR A 115 6.16 2.37 -1.06
N ILE A 116 6.19 1.78 -2.23
CA ILE A 116 5.26 0.74 -2.67
C ILE A 116 6.08 -0.44 -3.20
N SER A 117 5.64 -1.64 -2.93
CA SER A 117 6.18 -2.85 -3.55
C SER A 117 5.12 -3.92 -3.71
N GLY A 118 5.40 -4.90 -4.53
CA GLY A 118 4.55 -6.05 -4.77
C GLY A 118 5.37 -7.32 -4.96
N LEU A 119 4.68 -8.44 -4.91
CA LEU A 119 5.29 -9.77 -5.07
C LEU A 119 6.03 -9.90 -6.41
N ARG A 120 5.54 -9.20 -7.44
CA ARG A 120 6.02 -9.31 -8.82
C ARG A 120 6.52 -7.99 -9.40
N THR A 121 6.73 -6.96 -8.58
CA THR A 121 7.28 -5.69 -9.06
C THR A 121 8.76 -5.77 -9.42
N GLY A 122 9.53 -6.68 -8.79
CA GLY A 122 10.99 -6.72 -8.97
C GLY A 122 11.72 -5.47 -8.43
N ALA A 123 10.97 -4.48 -7.97
CA ALA A 123 11.47 -3.19 -7.52
C ALA A 123 10.65 -2.64 -6.35
N GLY A 124 11.28 -1.78 -5.56
CA GLY A 124 10.59 -0.83 -4.71
C GLY A 124 10.30 0.45 -5.48
N LEU A 125 9.07 0.91 -5.42
CA LEU A 125 8.55 2.08 -6.14
C LEU A 125 8.39 3.24 -5.17
N LEU A 126 8.72 4.46 -5.60
CA LEU A 126 8.46 5.69 -4.86
C LEU A 126 7.53 6.58 -5.68
N PHE A 127 6.33 6.82 -5.14
CA PHE A 127 5.43 7.85 -5.64
C PHE A 127 5.63 9.13 -4.83
N ASN A 128 6.15 10.18 -5.47
CA ASN A 128 6.48 11.47 -4.84
C ASN A 128 5.31 12.48 -4.82
N GLY A 129 4.11 12.05 -5.22
CA GLY A 129 2.92 12.89 -5.39
C GLY A 129 2.62 13.24 -6.85
N THR A 130 3.53 12.98 -7.77
CA THR A 130 3.36 13.27 -9.20
C THR A 130 3.78 12.08 -10.07
N THR A 131 4.95 11.52 -9.83
CA THR A 131 5.55 10.44 -10.63
C THR A 131 5.90 9.24 -9.77
N ILE A 132 5.95 8.07 -10.38
CA ILE A 132 6.50 6.85 -9.82
C ILE A 132 7.91 6.67 -10.35
N THR A 133 8.86 6.35 -9.46
CA THR A 133 10.22 5.98 -9.82
C THR A 133 10.62 4.71 -9.08
N GLU A 134 11.43 3.88 -9.71
CA GLU A 134 12.11 2.80 -9.01
C GLU A 134 13.22 3.39 -8.13
N TRP A 135 13.28 3.00 -6.87
CA TRP A 135 14.28 3.50 -5.92
C TRP A 135 15.20 2.41 -5.39
N VAL A 136 14.84 1.15 -5.62
CA VAL A 136 15.62 -0.03 -5.20
C VAL A 136 15.19 -1.26 -6.00
N ASN A 137 16.15 -2.12 -6.36
CA ASN A 137 15.87 -3.44 -6.89
C ASN A 137 15.47 -4.39 -5.75
N LEU A 138 14.44 -5.18 -5.96
CA LEU A 138 13.96 -6.19 -5.02
C LEU A 138 13.84 -7.54 -5.71
N PRO A 139 14.09 -8.64 -5.01
CA PRO A 139 13.77 -9.95 -5.57
C PRO A 139 12.24 -10.09 -5.74
N LEU A 140 11.82 -10.96 -6.65
CA LEU A 140 10.44 -11.42 -6.69
C LEU A 140 10.11 -12.09 -5.34
N GLY A 141 8.86 -12.01 -4.92
CA GLY A 141 8.47 -12.52 -3.61
C GLY A 141 8.74 -11.56 -2.44
N ALA A 142 9.25 -10.35 -2.68
CA ALA A 142 9.48 -9.38 -1.63
C ALA A 142 8.17 -8.90 -0.98
N HIS A 143 8.17 -8.79 0.36
CA HIS A 143 7.10 -8.22 1.16
C HIS A 143 7.62 -7.17 2.13
N ASN A 144 6.77 -6.20 2.48
CA ASN A 144 7.02 -5.20 3.51
C ASN A 144 8.32 -4.40 3.29
N ALA A 145 8.64 -4.06 2.04
CA ALA A 145 9.83 -3.28 1.72
C ALA A 145 9.69 -1.84 2.23
N ARG A 146 10.63 -1.41 3.07
CA ARG A 146 10.60 -0.08 3.72
C ARG A 146 11.97 0.55 3.72
N PRO A 147 12.04 1.88 3.53
CA PRO A 147 13.27 2.60 3.84
C PRO A 147 13.63 2.38 5.33
N TYR A 148 14.86 2.01 5.57
CA TYR A 148 15.40 1.84 6.92
C TYR A 148 16.86 2.28 6.93
N ARG A 149 17.19 3.27 7.78
CA ARG A 149 18.52 3.92 7.80
C ARG A 149 18.91 4.41 6.39
N ASP A 150 20.04 3.96 5.89
CA ASP A 150 20.62 4.24 4.57
C ASP A 150 20.27 3.21 3.50
N GLY A 151 19.37 2.28 3.80
CA GLY A 151 18.99 1.19 2.90
C GLY A 151 17.53 0.80 2.97
N VAL A 152 17.27 -0.46 2.68
CA VAL A 152 15.94 -1.07 2.60
C VAL A 152 15.87 -2.33 3.44
N LEU A 153 14.86 -2.41 4.28
CA LEU A 153 14.50 -3.62 5.02
C LEU A 153 13.28 -4.27 4.36
N PHE A 154 13.32 -5.57 4.08
CA PHE A 154 12.21 -6.30 3.50
C PHE A 154 12.21 -7.79 3.89
N CYS A 155 11.06 -8.44 3.71
CA CYS A 155 10.93 -9.89 3.83
C CYS A 155 11.11 -10.51 2.45
N ASP A 156 12.12 -11.36 2.30
CA ASP A 156 12.33 -12.22 1.13
C ASP A 156 11.64 -13.56 1.43
N THR A 157 10.40 -13.72 0.95
CA THR A 157 9.57 -14.86 1.32
C THR A 157 10.00 -16.15 0.64
N GLU A 158 10.64 -16.07 -0.53
CA GLU A 158 11.17 -17.25 -1.23
C GLU A 158 12.41 -17.81 -0.52
N ALA A 159 13.25 -16.92 -0.01
CA ALA A 159 14.44 -17.31 0.74
C ALA A 159 14.19 -17.57 2.24
N ASN A 160 12.97 -17.30 2.75
CA ASN A 160 12.61 -17.31 4.18
C ASN A 160 13.54 -16.44 5.04
N LEU A 161 13.86 -15.24 4.57
CA LEU A 161 14.78 -14.30 5.22
C LEU A 161 14.15 -12.92 5.40
N VAL A 162 14.61 -12.20 6.41
CA VAL A 162 14.51 -10.73 6.48
C VAL A 162 15.84 -10.18 5.99
N ARG A 163 15.80 -9.32 4.97
CA ARG A 163 16.99 -8.73 4.36
C ARG A 163 17.08 -7.23 4.61
N TYR A 164 18.30 -6.78 4.77
CA TYR A 164 18.67 -5.37 4.71
C TYR A 164 19.69 -5.18 3.60
N ILE A 165 19.41 -4.30 2.67
CA ILE A 165 20.31 -3.97 1.56
C ILE A 165 20.61 -2.46 1.58
N THR A 166 21.86 -2.10 1.28
CA THR A 166 22.31 -0.72 1.12
C THR A 166 22.61 -0.45 -0.36
N PRO A 167 22.72 0.81 -0.80
CA PRO A 167 23.09 1.14 -2.18
C PRO A 167 24.40 0.50 -2.65
N ASP A 168 25.33 0.25 -1.71
CA ASP A 168 26.63 -0.37 -2.00
C ASP A 168 26.58 -1.89 -2.15
N THR A 169 25.42 -2.51 -1.87
CA THR A 169 25.20 -3.97 -1.93
C THR A 169 24.26 -4.40 -3.03
N GLN A 170 23.90 -3.47 -3.93
CA GLN A 170 23.03 -3.73 -5.09
C GLN A 170 23.83 -4.20 -6.32
#